data_57a7da14347169ebfd3abc73cf92a7c0
#
_entry.id   57a7da14347169ebfd3abc73cf92a7c0
#
_cell.length_a   1.000
_cell.length_b   1.000
_cell.length_c   1.000
_cell.angle_alpha   90.00
_cell.angle_beta   90.00
_cell.angle_gamma   90.00
#
_symmetry.space_group_name_H-M   'P 1'
#
loop_
_entity.id
_entity.type
_entity.pdbx_description
1 polymer ?
#
loop_
_entity_poly.entity_id
_entity_poly.type
_entity_poly.pdbx_seq_one_letter_code
_entity_poly.pdbx_strand_id
1 'polypeptide(L)'
;GLKIPKNQEKAMRWLNGYYGERKQFRVFVLFFTNKPEEIVEKQRSYWQGGNKNELVVCVGIDKNKNVKWCNAFSWCDSPVVGVKSRDWFMSNPVNLEKYTEYIGPIVEKEWHRKNFEDFDYLTIELTDGQYWAIIVLLLIFNIGMSFWIVTNNYKNDL
;
A
#
# COMPACT_ATOMS: atom_id res chain seq x y z
N GLY A 1 -8.40 -18.67 14.59
CA GLY A 1 -7.58 -18.35 13.43
C GLY A 1 -6.54 -19.43 13.14
N LEU A 2 -5.92 -19.37 11.96
CA LEU A 2 -4.83 -20.29 11.59
C LEU A 2 -3.62 -20.05 12.52
N LYS A 3 -3.20 -21.11 13.22
CA LYS A 3 -1.98 -21.05 14.05
C LYS A 3 -0.77 -21.36 13.18
N ILE A 4 0.06 -20.37 12.94
CA ILE A 4 1.28 -20.51 12.13
C ILE A 4 2.42 -21.03 13.03
N PRO A 5 3.16 -22.09 12.62
CA PRO A 5 4.34 -22.57 13.34
C PRO A 5 5.45 -21.50 13.41
N LYS A 6 6.17 -21.43 14.52
CA LYS A 6 7.22 -20.42 14.76
C LYS A 6 8.34 -20.43 13.70
N ASN A 7 8.70 -21.61 13.18
CA ASN A 7 9.69 -21.72 12.09
C ASN A 7 9.21 -21.01 10.82
N GLN A 8 7.94 -21.16 10.46
CA GLN A 8 7.35 -20.49 9.30
C GLN A 8 7.26 -18.97 9.48
N GLU A 9 6.91 -18.50 10.69
CA GLU A 9 6.97 -17.07 11.00
C GLU A 9 8.41 -16.53 10.90
N LYS A 10 9.40 -17.30 11.36
CA LYS A 10 10.81 -16.94 11.26
C LYS A 10 11.27 -16.85 9.80
N ALA A 11 10.86 -17.80 8.96
CA ALA A 11 11.15 -17.78 7.53
C ALA A 11 10.59 -16.54 6.83
N MET A 12 9.33 -16.16 7.13
CA MET A 12 8.72 -14.95 6.59
C MET A 12 9.42 -13.66 7.07
N ARG A 13 9.81 -13.60 8.35
CA ARG A 13 10.58 -12.46 8.87
C ARG A 13 11.95 -12.35 8.21
N TRP A 14 12.62 -13.49 7.99
CA TRP A 14 13.89 -13.52 7.28
C TRP A 14 13.75 -13.01 5.84
N LEU A 15 12.74 -13.51 5.11
CA LEU A 15 12.46 -13.06 3.74
C LEU A 15 12.26 -11.54 3.69
N ASN A 16 11.39 -11.01 4.56
CA ASN A 16 11.08 -9.59 4.64
C ASN A 16 12.29 -8.74 5.09
N GLY A 17 13.14 -9.25 5.97
CA GLY A 17 14.37 -8.58 6.37
C GLY A 17 15.38 -8.53 5.22
N TYR A 18 15.66 -9.68 4.62
CA TYR A 18 16.66 -9.80 3.56
C TYR A 18 16.29 -8.97 2.31
N TYR A 19 15.08 -9.12 1.81
CA TYR A 19 14.63 -8.38 0.62
C TYR A 19 14.15 -6.97 0.95
N GLY A 20 13.77 -6.70 2.19
CA GLY A 20 13.45 -5.36 2.67
C GLY A 20 14.62 -4.41 2.57
N GLU A 21 15.81 -4.87 2.93
CA GLU A 21 17.04 -4.11 2.80
C GLU A 21 17.52 -3.97 1.35
N ARG A 22 17.52 -5.07 0.60
CA ARG A 22 18.13 -5.14 -0.74
C ARG A 22 17.24 -4.63 -1.86
N LYS A 23 15.94 -4.92 -1.78
CA LYS A 23 14.96 -4.65 -2.85
C LYS A 23 13.81 -3.73 -2.39
N GLN A 24 13.82 -3.34 -1.12
CA GLN A 24 12.69 -2.65 -0.47
C GLN A 24 11.36 -3.43 -0.64
N PHE A 25 11.45 -4.74 -0.64
CA PHE A 25 10.32 -5.63 -0.76
C PHE A 25 9.84 -6.09 0.61
N ARG A 26 8.52 -6.09 0.79
CA ARG A 26 7.84 -6.75 1.92
C ARG A 26 6.63 -7.50 1.43
N VAL A 27 6.44 -8.70 1.97
CA VAL A 27 5.24 -9.50 1.70
C VAL A 27 4.44 -9.73 2.97
N PHE A 28 3.13 -9.56 2.86
CA PHE A 28 2.15 -9.90 3.87
C PHE A 28 1.25 -11.01 3.34
N VAL A 29 1.18 -12.13 4.06
CA VAL A 29 0.26 -13.21 3.75
C VAL A 29 -0.87 -13.21 4.75
N LEU A 30 -2.08 -12.93 4.27
CA LEU A 30 -3.30 -12.82 5.08
C LEU A 30 -4.19 -14.03 4.85
N PHE A 31 -4.56 -14.73 5.91
CA PHE A 31 -5.43 -15.90 5.83
C PHE A 31 -6.85 -15.56 6.24
N PHE A 32 -7.80 -15.89 5.38
CA PHE A 32 -9.23 -15.68 5.56
C PHE A 32 -9.94 -17.03 5.68
N THR A 33 -10.41 -17.37 6.89
CA THR A 33 -11.10 -18.64 7.11
C THR A 33 -12.59 -18.51 6.78
N ASN A 34 -13.09 -19.35 5.88
CA ASN A 34 -14.48 -19.39 5.42
C ASN A 34 -15.01 -18.00 4.96
N LYS A 35 -14.17 -17.20 4.34
CA LYS A 35 -14.58 -15.93 3.73
C LYS A 35 -14.53 -16.06 2.22
N PRO A 36 -15.47 -15.42 1.51
CA PRO A 36 -15.46 -15.40 0.05
C PRO A 36 -14.35 -14.48 -0.48
N GLU A 37 -13.98 -14.65 -1.75
CA GLU A 37 -12.86 -13.92 -2.37
C GLU A 37 -13.11 -12.40 -2.46
N GLU A 38 -14.35 -11.96 -2.51
CA GLU A 38 -14.73 -10.54 -2.56
C GLU A 38 -14.20 -9.72 -1.38
N ILE A 39 -13.78 -10.40 -0.29
CA ILE A 39 -13.13 -9.72 0.84
C ILE A 39 -11.80 -9.06 0.43
N VAL A 40 -11.18 -9.52 -0.64
CA VAL A 40 -9.92 -8.96 -1.17
C VAL A 40 -10.09 -7.50 -1.54
N GLU A 41 -11.21 -7.12 -2.17
CA GLU A 41 -11.46 -5.72 -2.55
C GLU A 41 -11.58 -4.81 -1.31
N LYS A 42 -12.21 -5.30 -0.22
CA LYS A 42 -12.25 -4.59 1.05
C LYS A 42 -10.87 -4.46 1.67
N GLN A 43 -10.07 -5.52 1.58
CA GLN A 43 -8.70 -5.51 2.08
C GLN A 43 -7.82 -4.55 1.26
N ARG A 44 -7.97 -4.53 -0.06
CA ARG A 44 -7.27 -3.59 -0.96
C ARG A 44 -7.64 -2.14 -0.62
N SER A 45 -8.92 -1.84 -0.44
CA SER A 45 -9.38 -0.50 -0.05
C SER A 45 -8.84 -0.09 1.32
N TYR A 46 -8.79 -1.01 2.28
CA TYR A 46 -8.20 -0.77 3.60
C TYR A 46 -6.70 -0.50 3.52
N TRP A 47 -5.99 -1.18 2.59
CA TRP A 47 -4.55 -1.02 2.37
C TRP A 47 -4.20 0.18 1.50
N GLN A 48 -5.20 0.90 1.01
CA GLN A 48 -5.03 2.10 0.20
C GLN A 48 -4.29 3.16 1.01
N GLY A 49 -3.08 3.50 0.60
CA GLY A 49 -2.16 4.37 1.35
C GLY A 49 -1.09 3.60 2.15
N GLY A 50 -1.05 2.26 2.07
CA GLY A 50 0.06 1.45 2.55
C GLY A 50 1.36 1.71 1.78
N ASN A 51 2.43 1.05 2.22
CA ASN A 51 3.74 1.22 1.61
C ASN A 51 3.73 0.72 0.17
N LYS A 52 4.28 1.52 -0.74
CA LYS A 52 4.35 1.27 -2.19
C LYS A 52 5.07 -0.02 -2.58
N ASN A 53 5.95 -0.52 -1.71
CA ASN A 53 6.80 -1.68 -1.97
C ASN A 53 6.33 -2.94 -1.22
N GLU A 54 5.03 -3.05 -1.00
CA GLU A 54 4.42 -4.18 -0.32
C GLU A 54 3.66 -5.06 -1.31
N LEU A 55 3.83 -6.38 -1.17
CA LEU A 55 3.00 -7.39 -1.79
C LEU A 55 2.05 -7.94 -0.73
N VAL A 56 0.75 -7.83 -0.95
CA VAL A 56 -0.27 -8.40 -0.08
C VAL A 56 -0.85 -9.62 -0.77
N VAL A 57 -0.69 -10.79 -0.15
CA VAL A 57 -1.22 -12.08 -0.62
C VAL A 57 -2.37 -12.47 0.29
N CYS A 58 -3.57 -12.51 -0.25
CA CYS A 58 -4.78 -12.91 0.44
C CYS A 58 -5.11 -14.36 0.11
N VAL A 59 -5.18 -15.23 1.13
CA VAL A 59 -5.41 -16.67 0.98
C VAL A 59 -6.68 -17.05 1.71
N GLY A 60 -7.69 -17.50 0.98
CA GLY A 60 -8.91 -18.06 1.53
C GLY A 60 -8.76 -19.54 1.84
N ILE A 61 -9.02 -19.93 3.08
CA ILE A 61 -8.93 -21.31 3.54
C ILE A 61 -10.28 -21.79 4.11
N ASP A 62 -10.53 -23.09 3.99
CA ASP A 62 -11.65 -23.74 4.65
C ASP A 62 -11.32 -24.11 6.10
N LYS A 63 -12.28 -24.74 6.80
CA LYS A 63 -12.10 -25.24 8.17
C LYS A 63 -11.01 -26.31 8.28
N ASN A 64 -10.74 -27.02 7.19
CA ASN A 64 -9.70 -28.06 7.10
C ASN A 64 -8.35 -27.51 6.67
N LYS A 65 -8.22 -26.17 6.58
CA LYS A 65 -7.02 -25.44 6.11
C LYS A 65 -6.66 -25.67 4.64
N ASN A 66 -7.58 -26.19 3.82
CA ASN A 66 -7.37 -26.27 2.38
C ASN A 66 -7.58 -24.89 1.75
N VAL A 67 -6.69 -24.53 0.84
CA VAL A 67 -6.81 -23.28 0.08
C VAL A 67 -7.97 -23.40 -0.91
N LYS A 68 -8.85 -22.41 -0.89
CA LYS A 68 -10.00 -22.30 -1.78
C LYS A 68 -9.83 -21.25 -2.85
N TRP A 69 -9.15 -20.16 -2.49
CA TRP A 69 -8.82 -19.07 -3.39
C TRP A 69 -7.56 -18.37 -2.91
N CYS A 70 -6.86 -17.72 -3.81
CA CYS A 70 -5.74 -16.87 -3.51
C CYS A 70 -5.72 -15.69 -4.47
N ASN A 71 -5.53 -14.50 -3.94
CA ASN A 71 -5.37 -13.28 -4.72
C ASN A 71 -4.21 -12.46 -4.15
N ALA A 72 -3.55 -11.70 -5.01
CA ALA A 72 -2.42 -10.87 -4.59
C ALA A 72 -2.52 -9.49 -5.23
N PHE A 73 -2.12 -8.45 -4.49
CA PHE A 73 -2.04 -7.10 -5.00
C PHE A 73 -0.82 -6.37 -4.45
N SER A 74 -0.33 -5.42 -5.22
CA SER A 74 0.79 -4.54 -4.91
C SER A 74 0.63 -3.23 -5.67
N TRP A 75 1.28 -2.17 -5.20
CA TRP A 75 1.42 -0.92 -5.94
C TRP A 75 2.65 -0.91 -6.87
N CYS A 76 3.54 -1.91 -6.73
CA CYS A 76 4.68 -2.08 -7.62
C CYS A 76 4.28 -2.71 -8.95
N ASP A 77 4.96 -2.30 -10.01
CA ASP A 77 4.78 -2.83 -11.38
C ASP A 77 5.53 -4.17 -11.55
N SER A 78 5.32 -5.08 -10.60
CA SER A 78 5.93 -6.43 -10.60
C SER A 78 4.84 -7.51 -10.51
N PRO A 79 3.94 -7.59 -11.50
CA PRO A 79 2.78 -8.49 -11.45
C PRO A 79 3.19 -9.97 -11.38
N VAL A 80 4.35 -10.33 -11.92
CA VAL A 80 4.86 -11.70 -11.94
C VAL A 80 4.97 -12.28 -10.53
N VAL A 81 5.45 -11.50 -9.55
CA VAL A 81 5.60 -11.95 -8.16
C VAL A 81 4.24 -12.26 -7.53
N GLY A 82 3.24 -11.42 -7.81
CA GLY A 82 1.86 -11.64 -7.35
C GLY A 82 1.23 -12.90 -7.98
N VAL A 83 1.36 -13.06 -9.30
CA VAL A 83 0.84 -14.24 -10.03
C VAL A 83 1.50 -15.52 -9.53
N LYS A 84 2.84 -15.54 -9.38
CA LYS A 84 3.57 -16.70 -8.87
C LYS A 84 3.19 -17.04 -7.42
N SER A 85 2.94 -16.04 -6.58
CA SER A 85 2.46 -16.25 -5.22
C SER A 85 1.08 -16.92 -5.21
N ARG A 86 0.15 -16.43 -6.04
CA ARG A 86 -1.17 -17.01 -6.21
C ARG A 86 -1.09 -18.46 -6.68
N ASP A 87 -0.34 -18.73 -7.76
CA ASP A 87 -0.19 -20.07 -8.35
C ASP A 87 0.37 -21.05 -7.33
N TRP A 88 1.35 -20.59 -6.53
CA TRP A 88 1.94 -21.42 -5.49
C TRP A 88 0.92 -21.85 -4.43
N PHE A 89 0.18 -20.90 -3.86
CA PHE A 89 -0.84 -21.19 -2.84
C PHE A 89 -1.99 -22.03 -3.38
N MET A 90 -2.36 -21.86 -4.64
CA MET A 90 -3.43 -22.67 -5.27
C MET A 90 -3.00 -24.10 -5.53
N SER A 91 -1.70 -24.37 -5.68
CA SER A 91 -1.15 -25.68 -6.04
C SER A 91 -0.52 -26.42 -4.87
N ASN A 92 -0.32 -25.77 -3.72
CA ASN A 92 0.39 -26.34 -2.58
C ASN A 92 -0.39 -26.17 -1.27
N PRO A 93 -0.20 -27.09 -0.30
CA PRO A 93 -0.71 -26.88 1.04
C PRO A 93 -0.02 -25.67 1.71
N VAL A 94 -0.73 -25.04 2.65
CA VAL A 94 -0.19 -23.88 3.37
C VAL A 94 1.09 -24.23 4.11
N ASN A 95 2.21 -23.74 3.63
CA ASN A 95 3.52 -23.87 4.25
C ASN A 95 4.39 -22.65 3.91
N LEU A 96 4.50 -21.70 4.84
CA LEU A 96 5.19 -20.44 4.59
C LEU A 96 6.70 -20.60 4.45
N GLU A 97 7.31 -21.61 5.03
CA GLU A 97 8.74 -21.88 4.87
C GLU A 97 9.06 -22.27 3.40
N LYS A 98 8.33 -23.24 2.85
CA LYS A 98 8.45 -23.61 1.43
C LYS A 98 8.06 -22.48 0.49
N TYR A 99 7.07 -21.66 0.89
CA TYR A 99 6.71 -20.48 0.11
C TYR A 99 7.87 -19.47 0.05
N THR A 100 8.56 -19.21 1.17
CA THR A 100 9.71 -18.29 1.17
C THR A 100 10.86 -18.79 0.31
N GLU A 101 11.13 -20.10 0.30
CA GLU A 101 12.14 -20.73 -0.57
C GLU A 101 11.78 -20.57 -2.05
N TYR A 102 10.49 -20.73 -2.38
CA TYR A 102 10.01 -20.59 -3.75
C TYR A 102 10.02 -19.15 -4.24
N ILE A 103 9.48 -18.21 -3.44
CA ILE A 103 9.26 -16.84 -3.88
C ILE A 103 10.53 -15.99 -3.88
N GLY A 104 11.52 -16.32 -3.02
CA GLY A 104 12.74 -15.56 -2.87
C GLY A 104 13.50 -15.34 -4.17
N PRO A 105 13.87 -16.37 -4.94
CA PRO A 105 14.53 -16.20 -6.23
C PRO A 105 13.72 -15.41 -7.25
N ILE A 106 12.39 -15.51 -7.18
CA ILE A 106 11.49 -14.76 -8.07
C ILE A 106 11.52 -13.27 -7.70
N VAL A 107 11.49 -12.95 -6.41
CA VAL A 107 11.64 -11.57 -5.93
C VAL A 107 12.97 -10.98 -6.35
N GLU A 108 14.07 -11.75 -6.23
CA GLU A 108 15.40 -11.28 -6.62
C GLU A 108 15.44 -10.86 -8.09
N LYS A 109 14.79 -11.63 -8.95
CA LYS A 109 14.80 -11.41 -10.40
C LYS A 109 13.76 -10.41 -10.88
N GLU A 110 12.53 -10.52 -10.39
CA GLU A 110 11.35 -9.88 -11.01
C GLU A 110 10.82 -8.69 -10.20
N TRP A 111 11.28 -8.49 -8.93
CA TRP A 111 10.81 -7.37 -8.14
C TRP A 111 11.58 -6.10 -8.45
N HIS A 112 10.86 -5.09 -8.91
CA HIS A 112 11.38 -3.76 -9.16
C HIS A 112 10.65 -2.76 -8.27
N ARG A 113 11.42 -1.99 -7.50
CA ARG A 113 10.89 -0.91 -6.68
C ARG A 113 10.31 0.17 -7.59
N LYS A 114 9.13 0.66 -7.25
CA LYS A 114 8.57 1.85 -7.85
C LYS A 114 9.10 3.10 -7.13
N ASN A 115 9.66 4.05 -7.85
CA ASN A 115 10.17 5.30 -7.30
C ASN A 115 9.01 6.25 -6.94
N PHE A 116 9.30 7.28 -6.12
CA PHE A 116 8.28 8.28 -5.77
C PHE A 116 7.82 9.08 -6.99
N GLU A 117 8.73 9.41 -7.88
CA GLU A 117 8.48 10.11 -9.15
C GLU A 117 7.44 9.40 -10.02
N ASP A 118 7.41 8.05 -9.98
CA ASP A 118 6.42 7.26 -10.71
C ASP A 118 4.98 7.42 -10.20
N PHE A 119 4.78 8.16 -9.10
CA PHE A 119 3.48 8.45 -8.51
C PHE A 119 3.08 9.93 -8.60
N ASP A 120 3.83 10.75 -9.33
CA ASP A 120 3.56 12.19 -9.49
C ASP A 120 2.17 12.45 -10.08
N TYR A 121 1.65 11.50 -10.88
CA TYR A 121 0.28 11.57 -11.37
C TYR A 121 -0.80 11.48 -10.27
N LEU A 122 -0.45 11.05 -9.05
CA LEU A 122 -1.35 11.04 -7.89
C LEU A 122 -1.28 12.34 -7.08
N THR A 123 -0.29 13.19 -7.33
CA THR A 123 -0.18 14.50 -6.71
C THR A 123 -0.97 15.49 -7.55
N ILE A 124 -1.94 16.17 -6.93
CA ILE A 124 -2.59 17.32 -7.54
C ILE A 124 -1.62 18.48 -7.36
N GLU A 125 -0.68 18.63 -8.29
CA GLU A 125 0.17 19.80 -8.31
C GLU A 125 -0.62 20.98 -8.89
N LEU A 126 -0.61 22.07 -8.15
CA LEU A 126 -1.12 23.33 -8.65
C LEU A 126 -0.16 23.81 -9.75
N THR A 127 -0.72 24.20 -10.89
CA THR A 127 0.08 24.89 -11.90
C THR A 127 0.61 26.21 -11.33
N ASP A 128 1.76 26.69 -11.82
CA ASP A 128 2.35 27.96 -11.39
C ASP A 128 1.31 29.10 -11.41
N GLY A 129 0.45 29.13 -12.43
CA GLY A 129 -0.63 30.11 -12.53
C GLY A 129 -1.66 30.00 -11.40
N GLN A 130 -2.03 28.79 -11.02
CA GLN A 130 -2.96 28.56 -9.88
C GLN A 130 -2.31 28.92 -8.54
N TYR A 131 -1.04 28.60 -8.38
CA TYR A 131 -0.27 28.95 -7.19
C TYR A 131 -0.22 30.47 -7.00
N TRP A 132 0.14 31.22 -8.06
CA TRP A 132 0.18 32.68 -8.01
C TRP A 132 -1.22 33.28 -7.84
N ALA A 133 -2.24 32.73 -8.45
CA ALA A 133 -3.61 33.19 -8.27
C ALA A 133 -4.07 33.08 -6.79
N ILE A 134 -3.74 31.97 -6.10
CA ILE A 134 -4.06 31.78 -4.68
C ILE A 134 -3.30 32.81 -3.83
N ILE A 135 -2.02 33.05 -4.08
CA ILE A 135 -1.23 34.06 -3.36
C ILE A 135 -1.84 35.46 -3.51
N VAL A 136 -2.18 35.85 -4.74
CA VAL A 136 -2.78 37.16 -5.02
C VAL A 136 -4.14 37.31 -4.31
N LEU A 137 -4.98 36.28 -4.37
CA LEU A 137 -6.27 36.29 -3.66
C LEU A 137 -6.11 36.43 -2.15
N LEU A 138 -5.15 35.73 -1.56
CA LEU A 138 -4.86 35.84 -0.12
C LEU A 138 -4.35 37.24 0.24
N LEU A 139 -3.52 37.86 -0.59
CA LEU A 139 -3.06 39.23 -0.37
C LEU A 139 -4.20 40.23 -0.45
N ILE A 140 -5.06 40.15 -1.47
CA ILE A 140 -6.23 41.02 -1.62
C ILE A 140 -7.16 40.86 -0.42
N PHE A 141 -7.41 39.61 0.01
CA PHE A 141 -8.26 39.36 1.19
C PHE A 141 -7.67 39.98 2.47
N ASN A 142 -6.37 39.80 2.71
CA ASN A 142 -5.70 40.36 3.88
C ASN A 142 -5.73 41.92 3.89
N ILE A 143 -5.47 42.54 2.74
CA ILE A 143 -5.52 43.98 2.60
C ILE A 143 -6.95 44.48 2.84
N GLY A 144 -7.95 43.82 2.23
CA GLY A 144 -9.36 44.19 2.39
C GLY A 144 -9.84 44.06 3.83
N MET A 145 -9.48 42.96 4.51
CA MET A 145 -9.77 42.75 5.92
C MET A 145 -9.11 43.80 6.82
N SER A 146 -7.84 44.12 6.56
CA SER A 146 -7.10 45.13 7.32
C SER A 146 -7.77 46.50 7.18
N PHE A 147 -8.15 46.87 5.93
CA PHE A 147 -8.85 48.11 5.66
C PHE A 147 -10.22 48.16 6.35
N TRP A 148 -10.97 47.06 6.29
CA TRP A 148 -12.28 46.95 6.96
C TRP A 148 -12.19 47.10 8.48
N ILE A 149 -11.20 46.46 9.11
CA ILE A 149 -10.96 46.56 10.55
C ILE A 149 -10.61 47.98 10.94
N VAL A 150 -9.69 48.63 10.22
CA VAL A 150 -9.31 50.03 10.52
C VAL A 150 -10.48 50.98 10.38
N THR A 151 -11.28 50.88 9.30
CA THR A 151 -12.43 51.75 9.07
C THR A 151 -13.56 51.50 10.06
N ASN A 152 -13.78 50.27 10.55
CA ASN A 152 -14.80 49.96 11.54
C ASN A 152 -14.39 50.42 12.97
N ASN A 153 -13.11 50.24 13.32
CA ASN A 153 -12.64 50.76 14.62
C ASN A 153 -12.68 52.28 14.67
N TYR A 154 -12.34 52.97 13.58
CA TYR A 154 -12.44 54.43 13.50
C TYR A 154 -13.89 54.98 13.66
N LYS A 155 -14.91 54.16 13.27
CA LYS A 155 -16.31 54.53 13.43
C LYS A 155 -16.87 54.29 14.83
N ASN A 156 -16.20 53.45 15.63
CA ASN A 156 -16.64 53.12 16.99
C ASN A 156 -16.01 54.06 18.05
N ASP A 157 -14.98 54.82 17.67
CA ASP A 157 -14.30 55.81 18.55
C ASP A 157 -14.80 57.25 18.37
N LEU A 158 -15.85 57.45 17.58
CA LEU A 158 -16.60 58.72 17.39
C LEU A 158 -18.00 58.58 17.95
#